data_59f31db8a3fcf3460c6f2aa6a095682f
#
_entry.id   59f31db8a3fcf3460c6f2aa6a095682f
#
_cell.length_a   1.000
_cell.length_b   1.000
_cell.length_c   1.000
_cell.angle_alpha   90.00
_cell.angle_beta   90.00
_cell.angle_gamma   90.00
#
_symmetry.space_group_name_H-M   'P 1'
#
loop_
_entity.id
_entity.type
_entity.pdbx_description
1 polymer ?
#
loop_
_entity_poly.entity_id
_entity_poly.type
_entity_poly.pdbx_seq_one_letter_code
_entity_poly.pdbx_strand_id
1 'polypeptide(L)'
;QVESINNFIMEEAKLHSEFFPFGTMHADYENIGDEIDRMVEMGFKGIKLHPDFQKFDIDCENAYKIYEAAEGRLPVLFHMGDDRYDYSKPHRLKRVLSDFKNLKVLAAHFGGYRCWEEAKESIGRNPNVRFDTSSSLPMISREMAKGLIDYYGVENMFFGTDFPMWSHETELERFLN
;
A
#
# COMPACT_ATOMS: atom_id res chain seq x y z
N GLN A 1 13.11 -15.62 -4.18
CA GLN A 1 11.73 -15.43 -4.70
C GLN A 1 11.44 -13.97 -5.08
N VAL A 2 11.98 -12.96 -4.36
CA VAL A 2 11.72 -11.53 -4.65
C VAL A 2 12.06 -11.19 -6.10
N GLU A 3 13.28 -11.44 -6.53
CA GLU A 3 13.74 -11.14 -7.91
C GLU A 3 12.89 -11.83 -8.99
N SER A 4 12.55 -13.11 -8.78
CA SER A 4 11.76 -13.86 -9.78
C SER A 4 10.34 -13.30 -9.94
N ILE A 5 9.73 -12.87 -8.83
CA ILE A 5 8.41 -12.22 -8.84
C ILE A 5 8.51 -10.86 -9.57
N ASN A 6 9.52 -10.05 -9.24
CA ASN A 6 9.72 -8.74 -9.86
C ASN A 6 10.01 -8.88 -11.36
N ASN A 7 10.81 -9.86 -11.77
CA ASN A 7 11.06 -10.13 -13.20
C ASN A 7 9.74 -10.45 -13.92
N PHE A 8 8.94 -11.35 -13.38
CA PHE A 8 7.65 -11.72 -13.96
C PHE A 8 6.71 -10.50 -14.09
N ILE A 9 6.56 -9.72 -13.00
CA ILE A 9 5.70 -8.52 -13.02
C ILE A 9 6.15 -7.55 -14.12
N MET A 10 7.45 -7.34 -14.27
CA MET A 10 7.97 -6.42 -15.28
C MET A 10 7.84 -6.97 -16.70
N GLU A 11 8.00 -8.27 -16.91
CA GLU A 11 7.77 -8.91 -18.19
C GLU A 11 6.32 -8.73 -18.64
N GLU A 12 5.36 -8.96 -17.75
CA GLU A 12 3.94 -8.74 -18.04
C GLU A 12 3.62 -7.26 -18.27
N ALA A 13 4.16 -6.36 -17.45
CA ALA A 13 3.91 -4.92 -17.59
C ALA A 13 4.43 -4.35 -18.92
N LYS A 14 5.48 -4.92 -19.51
CA LYS A 14 5.99 -4.50 -20.84
C LYS A 14 5.02 -4.84 -21.97
N LEU A 15 4.12 -5.80 -21.78
CA LEU A 15 3.12 -6.18 -22.78
C LEU A 15 1.90 -5.24 -22.76
N HIS A 16 1.75 -4.44 -21.71
CA HIS A 16 0.57 -3.63 -21.43
C HIS A 16 0.96 -2.25 -20.94
N SER A 17 0.99 -1.27 -21.85
CA SER A 17 1.44 0.11 -21.56
C SER A 17 0.58 0.85 -20.52
N GLU A 18 -0.62 0.38 -20.28
CA GLU A 18 -1.55 0.89 -19.27
C GLU A 18 -1.22 0.46 -17.84
N PHE A 19 -0.32 -0.52 -17.65
CA PHE A 19 0.06 -1.00 -16.33
C PHE A 19 1.15 -0.14 -15.68
N PHE A 20 0.96 0.15 -14.41
CA PHE A 20 1.95 0.78 -13.54
C PHE A 20 2.46 -0.27 -12.56
N PRO A 21 3.56 -0.97 -12.87
CA PRO A 21 4.01 -2.10 -12.07
C PRO A 21 4.50 -1.69 -10.69
N PHE A 22 3.97 -2.35 -9.67
CA PHE A 22 4.51 -2.36 -8.32
C PHE A 22 5.16 -3.71 -8.08
N GLY A 23 6.44 -3.69 -7.74
CA GLY A 23 7.16 -4.92 -7.41
C GLY A 23 6.99 -5.30 -5.95
N THR A 24 7.57 -6.42 -5.55
CA THR A 24 7.54 -6.88 -4.16
C THR A 24 8.90 -6.75 -3.48
N MET A 25 8.87 -6.76 -2.15
CA MET A 25 10.05 -6.86 -1.29
C MET A 25 9.69 -7.66 -0.03
N HIS A 26 10.68 -8.15 0.70
CA HIS A 26 10.49 -8.81 1.98
C HIS A 26 11.51 -8.28 3.00
N ALA A 27 11.09 -8.12 4.25
CA ALA A 27 11.96 -7.60 5.31
C ALA A 27 13.21 -8.48 5.57
N ASP A 28 13.10 -9.79 5.35
CA ASP A 28 14.21 -10.75 5.51
C ASP A 28 15.01 -10.98 4.22
N TYR A 29 14.80 -10.16 3.17
CA TYR A 29 15.59 -10.29 1.96
C TYR A 29 17.00 -9.69 2.18
N GLU A 30 18.06 -10.44 1.84
CA GLU A 30 19.44 -10.05 2.19
C GLU A 30 19.94 -8.81 1.44
N ASN A 31 19.56 -8.68 0.15
CA ASN A 31 20.07 -7.65 -0.75
C ASN A 31 19.01 -6.59 -1.09
N ILE A 32 18.35 -6.03 -0.05
CA ILE A 32 17.24 -5.08 -0.22
C ILE A 32 17.65 -3.88 -1.08
N GLY A 33 18.81 -3.26 -0.80
CA GLY A 33 19.28 -2.08 -1.51
C GLY A 33 19.51 -2.35 -2.99
N ASP A 34 20.26 -3.41 -3.32
CA ASP A 34 20.57 -3.79 -4.70
C ASP A 34 19.31 -4.13 -5.50
N GLU A 35 18.35 -4.81 -4.87
CA GLU A 35 17.09 -5.14 -5.56
C GLU A 35 16.23 -3.89 -5.78
N ILE A 36 16.20 -2.95 -4.85
CA ILE A 36 15.48 -1.68 -5.06
C ILE A 36 16.17 -0.85 -6.15
N ASP A 37 17.50 -0.82 -6.21
CA ASP A 37 18.23 -0.19 -7.32
C ASP A 37 17.83 -0.81 -8.65
N ARG A 38 17.83 -2.13 -8.72
CA ARG A 38 17.40 -2.88 -9.91
C ARG A 38 15.93 -2.58 -10.28
N MET A 39 15.03 -2.52 -9.30
CA MET A 39 13.62 -2.17 -9.54
C MET A 39 13.47 -0.76 -10.16
N VAL A 40 14.24 0.21 -9.66
CA VAL A 40 14.25 1.58 -10.22
C VAL A 40 14.74 1.56 -11.66
N GLU A 41 15.84 0.86 -11.94
CA GLU A 41 16.41 0.71 -13.29
C GLU A 41 15.43 0.01 -14.27
N MET A 42 14.72 -0.99 -13.79
CA MET A 42 13.68 -1.68 -14.57
C MET A 42 12.46 -0.81 -14.87
N GLY A 43 12.25 0.27 -14.11
CA GLY A 43 11.14 1.21 -14.31
C GLY A 43 9.89 0.91 -13.48
N PHE A 44 10.01 0.16 -12.37
CA PHE A 44 8.92 0.00 -11.40
C PHE A 44 8.40 1.34 -10.90
N LYS A 45 7.11 1.40 -10.57
CA LYS A 45 6.45 2.63 -10.09
C LYS A 45 6.24 2.63 -8.58
N GLY A 46 6.54 1.52 -7.90
CA GLY A 46 6.45 1.38 -6.47
C GLY A 46 6.73 -0.03 -5.98
N ILE A 47 6.61 -0.21 -4.68
CA ILE A 47 6.79 -1.48 -3.96
C ILE A 47 5.46 -1.84 -3.30
N LYS A 48 4.94 -3.05 -3.51
CA LYS A 48 3.79 -3.59 -2.77
C LYS A 48 4.27 -4.50 -1.64
N LEU A 49 3.80 -4.22 -0.44
CA LEU A 49 3.99 -5.06 0.74
C LEU A 49 2.65 -5.56 1.26
N HIS A 50 2.62 -6.82 1.69
CA HIS A 50 1.49 -7.41 2.39
C HIS A 50 1.95 -8.01 3.72
N PRO A 51 2.19 -7.18 4.73
CA PRO A 51 2.87 -7.60 5.97
C PRO A 51 2.18 -8.74 6.69
N ASP A 52 0.83 -8.78 6.66
CA ASP A 52 0.07 -9.85 7.32
C ASP A 52 0.27 -11.23 6.69
N PHE A 53 0.51 -11.30 5.37
CA PHE A 53 0.87 -12.54 4.68
C PHE A 53 2.37 -12.81 4.75
N GLN A 54 3.19 -11.77 4.70
CA GLN A 54 4.64 -11.86 4.77
C GLN A 54 5.17 -12.02 6.21
N LYS A 55 4.32 -11.80 7.23
CA LYS A 55 4.56 -12.02 8.66
C LYS A 55 5.72 -11.19 9.23
N PHE A 56 5.70 -9.90 8.95
CA PHE A 56 6.62 -8.95 9.59
C PHE A 56 5.91 -7.67 10.00
N ASP A 57 6.31 -7.09 11.10
CA ASP A 57 5.86 -5.77 11.53
C ASP A 57 6.42 -4.69 10.60
N ILE A 58 5.56 -3.81 10.07
CA ILE A 58 6.01 -2.74 9.17
C ILE A 58 6.96 -1.75 9.83
N ASP A 59 7.01 -1.69 11.14
CA ASP A 59 7.91 -0.84 11.92
C ASP A 59 9.09 -1.63 12.55
N CYS A 60 9.40 -2.83 12.05
CA CYS A 60 10.59 -3.57 12.50
C CYS A 60 11.86 -3.07 11.78
N GLU A 61 13.01 -3.29 12.42
CA GLU A 61 14.33 -2.86 11.92
C GLU A 61 14.63 -3.35 10.49
N ASN A 62 14.28 -4.58 10.17
CA ASN A 62 14.50 -5.12 8.83
C ASN A 62 13.60 -4.47 7.77
N ALA A 63 12.34 -4.15 8.10
CA ALA A 63 11.46 -3.42 7.19
C ALA A 63 11.98 -1.99 6.93
N TYR A 64 12.63 -1.37 7.90
CA TYR A 64 13.20 -0.03 7.75
C TYR A 64 14.26 0.04 6.64
N LYS A 65 15.02 -1.02 6.41
CA LYS A 65 15.98 -1.10 5.28
C LYS A 65 15.31 -0.94 3.93
N ILE A 66 14.04 -1.42 3.81
CA ILE A 66 13.25 -1.21 2.59
C ILE A 66 12.93 0.28 2.42
N TYR A 67 12.51 0.94 3.49
CA TYR A 67 12.11 2.35 3.44
C TYR A 67 13.30 3.27 3.23
N GLU A 68 14.44 2.98 3.85
CA GLU A 68 15.72 3.69 3.62
C GLU A 68 16.10 3.65 2.13
N ALA A 69 16.01 2.48 1.51
CA ALA A 69 16.35 2.34 0.08
C ALA A 69 15.29 2.93 -0.86
N ALA A 70 14.00 2.93 -0.46
CA ALA A 70 12.89 3.39 -1.28
C ALA A 70 12.62 4.90 -1.17
N GLU A 71 12.97 5.54 -0.04
CA GLU A 71 12.61 6.92 0.25
C GLU A 71 13.10 7.89 -0.83
N GLY A 72 12.20 8.73 -1.34
CA GLY A 72 12.48 9.65 -2.44
C GLY A 72 12.60 9.02 -3.83
N ARG A 73 12.46 7.70 -3.97
CA ARG A 73 12.63 6.94 -5.21
C ARG A 73 11.36 6.19 -5.63
N LEU A 74 10.86 5.31 -4.76
CA LEU A 74 9.68 4.48 -5.01
C LEU A 74 8.67 4.65 -3.87
N PRO A 75 7.40 4.92 -4.16
CA PRO A 75 6.35 4.85 -3.15
C PRO A 75 6.14 3.41 -2.68
N VAL A 76 5.69 3.26 -1.44
CA VAL A 76 5.35 1.95 -0.88
C VAL A 76 3.83 1.84 -0.72
N LEU A 77 3.25 0.86 -1.38
CA LEU A 77 1.86 0.46 -1.21
C LEU A 77 1.78 -0.63 -0.14
N PHE A 78 1.24 -0.29 1.00
CA PHE A 78 0.99 -1.23 2.09
C PHE A 78 -0.42 -1.82 2.01
N HIS A 79 -0.55 -3.13 2.19
CA HIS A 79 -1.76 -3.65 2.78
C HIS A 79 -1.88 -3.12 4.20
N MET A 80 -3.01 -2.53 4.57
CA MET A 80 -3.18 -1.88 5.86
C MET A 80 -4.33 -2.48 6.65
N GLY A 81 -4.07 -2.71 7.94
CA GLY A 81 -5.06 -3.23 8.86
C GLY A 81 -5.32 -4.72 8.67
N ASP A 82 -6.02 -5.28 9.52
CA ASP A 82 -6.70 -6.57 9.59
C ASP A 82 -7.06 -6.76 11.07
N ASP A 83 -8.24 -7.23 11.37
CA ASP A 83 -8.67 -7.47 12.76
C ASP A 83 -8.01 -8.71 13.38
N ARG A 84 -7.39 -9.57 12.55
CA ARG A 84 -6.73 -10.82 12.97
C ARG A 84 -5.26 -10.66 13.32
N TYR A 85 -4.59 -9.61 12.78
CA TYR A 85 -3.13 -9.44 12.88
C TYR A 85 -2.76 -8.01 13.25
N ASP A 86 -1.55 -7.84 13.76
CA ASP A 86 -1.02 -6.53 14.17
C ASP A 86 0.09 -5.99 13.26
N TYR A 87 0.49 -6.74 12.23
CA TYR A 87 1.67 -6.44 11.42
C TYR A 87 1.59 -5.11 10.66
N SER A 88 0.41 -4.75 10.18
CA SER A 88 0.15 -3.56 9.33
C SER A 88 -0.87 -2.58 9.94
N LYS A 89 -0.96 -2.51 11.26
CA LYS A 89 -1.90 -1.59 11.93
C LYS A 89 -1.54 -0.12 11.68
N PRO A 90 -2.56 0.77 11.65
CA PRO A 90 -2.35 2.19 11.39
C PRO A 90 -1.35 2.88 12.34
N HIS A 91 -1.33 2.51 13.63
CA HIS A 91 -0.37 3.08 14.58
C HIS A 91 1.09 2.72 14.27
N ARG A 92 1.35 1.56 13.63
CA ARG A 92 2.68 1.18 13.16
C ARG A 92 3.09 2.04 11.97
N LEU A 93 2.18 2.29 11.01
CA LEU A 93 2.47 3.20 9.90
C LEU A 93 2.76 4.62 10.40
N LYS A 94 2.09 5.07 11.45
CA LYS A 94 2.40 6.35 12.10
C LYS A 94 3.86 6.44 12.53
N ARG A 95 4.44 5.35 13.08
CA ARG A 95 5.87 5.30 13.47
C ARG A 95 6.75 5.39 12.23
N VAL A 96 6.50 4.56 11.22
CA VAL A 96 7.25 4.61 9.95
C VAL A 96 7.25 6.01 9.36
N LEU A 97 6.10 6.67 9.27
CA LEU A 97 5.99 8.06 8.77
C LEU A 97 6.65 9.10 9.69
N SER A 98 6.84 8.77 10.96
CA SER A 98 7.61 9.61 11.89
C SER A 98 9.10 9.57 11.60
N ASP A 99 9.61 8.42 11.20
CA ASP A 99 11.02 8.19 10.98
C ASP A 99 11.44 8.50 9.52
N PHE A 100 10.57 8.24 8.55
CA PHE A 100 10.81 8.46 7.11
C PHE A 100 9.94 9.60 6.56
N LYS A 101 10.44 10.83 6.68
CA LYS A 101 9.68 12.05 6.37
C LYS A 101 9.39 12.28 4.88
N ASN A 102 10.16 11.66 3.99
CA ASN A 102 10.00 11.80 2.54
C ASN A 102 9.45 10.54 1.89
N LEU A 103 9.19 9.48 2.66
CA LEU A 103 8.61 8.24 2.15
C LEU A 103 7.18 8.52 1.65
N LYS A 104 6.93 8.20 0.38
CA LYS A 104 5.59 8.26 -0.19
C LYS A 104 4.89 6.93 0.04
N VAL A 105 3.69 6.98 0.56
CA VAL A 105 2.92 5.80 0.95
C VAL A 105 1.56 5.78 0.28
N LEU A 106 1.18 4.61 -0.20
CA LEU A 106 -0.20 4.27 -0.53
C LEU A 106 -0.70 3.32 0.57
N ALA A 107 -1.60 3.80 1.40
CA ALA A 107 -2.20 3.02 2.49
C ALA A 107 -3.51 2.40 2.01
N ALA A 108 -3.49 1.13 1.62
CA ALA A 108 -4.65 0.44 1.07
C ALA A 108 -5.82 0.39 2.05
N HIS A 109 -7.03 0.18 1.51
CA HIS A 109 -8.24 -0.06 2.29
C HIS A 109 -8.62 1.11 3.22
N PHE A 110 -8.60 2.36 2.69
CA PHE A 110 -8.76 3.59 3.47
C PHE A 110 -7.76 3.71 4.64
N GLY A 111 -6.56 3.12 4.48
CA GLY A 111 -5.51 3.14 5.50
C GLY A 111 -5.64 2.09 6.60
N GLY A 112 -6.66 1.21 6.55
CA GLY A 112 -6.81 0.18 7.57
C GLY A 112 -8.06 -0.67 7.41
N TYR A 113 -7.96 -1.82 6.76
CA TYR A 113 -9.07 -2.76 6.64
C TYR A 113 -9.69 -3.08 8.01
N ARG A 114 -10.97 -2.77 8.18
CA ARG A 114 -11.73 -2.89 9.44
C ARG A 114 -11.19 -2.10 10.64
N CYS A 115 -10.23 -1.19 10.43
CA CYS A 115 -9.64 -0.32 11.45
C CYS A 115 -9.71 1.15 11.02
N TRP A 116 -10.74 1.58 10.30
CA TRP A 116 -10.80 2.88 9.62
C TRP A 116 -10.76 4.08 10.58
N GLU A 117 -11.37 4.00 11.75
CA GLU A 117 -11.27 5.07 12.75
C GLU A 117 -9.85 5.17 13.31
N GLU A 118 -9.19 4.05 13.61
CA GLU A 118 -7.79 4.05 14.01
C GLU A 118 -6.89 4.63 12.91
N ALA A 119 -7.17 4.30 11.64
CA ALA A 119 -6.43 4.86 10.50
C ALA A 119 -6.57 6.38 10.45
N LYS A 120 -7.78 6.90 10.61
CA LYS A 120 -8.05 8.33 10.66
C LYS A 120 -7.30 9.03 11.79
N GLU A 121 -7.29 8.44 12.99
CA GLU A 121 -6.62 8.99 14.16
C GLU A 121 -5.09 8.89 14.08
N SER A 122 -4.57 7.78 13.56
CA SER A 122 -3.13 7.50 13.55
C SER A 122 -2.40 8.11 12.37
N ILE A 123 -2.95 7.98 11.16
CA ILE A 123 -2.33 8.45 9.92
C ILE A 123 -2.72 9.91 9.65
N GLY A 124 -4.00 10.23 9.87
CA GLY A 124 -4.52 11.59 9.66
C GLY A 124 -4.35 12.06 8.21
N ARG A 125 -4.25 13.37 8.04
CA ARG A 125 -4.02 14.02 6.73
C ARG A 125 -2.53 14.20 6.45
N ASN A 126 -1.76 13.10 6.51
CA ASN A 126 -0.34 13.16 6.21
C ASN A 126 -0.12 13.45 4.70
N PRO A 127 0.64 14.50 4.33
CA PRO A 127 0.82 14.91 2.93
C PRO A 127 1.57 13.88 2.06
N ASN A 128 2.24 12.92 2.68
CA ASN A 128 2.96 11.85 2.00
C ASN A 128 2.14 10.57 1.83
N VAL A 129 0.91 10.55 2.34
CA VAL A 129 0.04 9.37 2.28
C VAL A 129 -1.10 9.58 1.29
N ARG A 130 -1.33 8.58 0.48
CA ARG A 130 -2.51 8.40 -0.35
C ARG A 130 -3.23 7.14 0.09
N PHE A 131 -4.50 7.04 -0.24
CA PHE A 131 -5.37 5.95 0.18
C PHE A 131 -6.07 5.35 -1.03
N ASP A 132 -6.57 4.13 -0.91
CA ASP A 132 -7.47 3.55 -1.89
C ASP A 132 -8.73 2.96 -1.25
N THR A 133 -9.73 2.67 -2.09
CA THR A 133 -11.03 2.13 -1.67
C THR A 133 -11.07 0.60 -1.65
N SER A 134 -9.99 -0.06 -2.04
CA SER A 134 -9.98 -1.50 -2.27
C SER A 134 -10.46 -2.31 -1.06
N SER A 135 -11.17 -3.40 -1.30
CA SER A 135 -11.73 -4.32 -0.30
C SER A 135 -12.60 -3.68 0.81
N SER A 136 -12.82 -2.37 0.77
CA SER A 136 -13.52 -1.67 1.85
C SER A 136 -15.01 -1.48 1.58
N LEU A 137 -15.38 -1.15 0.35
CA LEU A 137 -16.77 -0.82 0.00
C LEU A 137 -17.80 -1.89 0.36
N PRO A 138 -17.50 -3.20 0.30
CA PRO A 138 -18.42 -4.24 0.75
C PRO A 138 -18.65 -4.28 2.27
N MET A 139 -17.76 -3.66 3.05
CA MET A 139 -17.67 -3.82 4.50
C MET A 139 -17.96 -2.54 5.29
N ILE A 140 -18.08 -1.41 4.60
CA ILE A 140 -18.25 -0.08 5.19
C ILE A 140 -19.58 0.52 4.75
N SER A 141 -20.22 1.34 5.59
CA SER A 141 -21.42 2.07 5.16
C SER A 141 -21.03 3.20 4.19
N ARG A 142 -21.95 3.57 3.32
CA ARG A 142 -21.77 4.67 2.36
C ARG A 142 -21.43 5.99 3.07
N GLU A 143 -22.12 6.27 4.17
CA GLU A 143 -21.89 7.48 4.97
C GLU A 143 -20.47 7.50 5.54
N MET A 144 -19.97 6.37 6.03
CA MET A 144 -18.63 6.26 6.56
C MET A 144 -17.59 6.35 5.45
N ALA A 145 -17.78 5.67 4.32
CA ALA A 145 -16.88 5.75 3.16
C ALA A 145 -16.77 7.19 2.66
N LYS A 146 -17.92 7.87 2.48
CA LYS A 146 -17.97 9.27 2.10
C LYS A 146 -17.27 10.16 3.14
N GLY A 147 -17.51 9.93 4.42
CA GLY A 147 -16.87 10.67 5.52
C GLY A 147 -15.36 10.52 5.53
N LEU A 148 -14.81 9.34 5.17
CA LEU A 148 -13.37 9.12 5.02
C LEU A 148 -12.79 9.86 3.80
N ILE A 149 -13.50 9.82 2.65
CA ILE A 149 -13.09 10.56 1.45
C ILE A 149 -13.08 12.06 1.74
N ASP A 150 -14.14 12.60 2.35
CA ASP A 150 -14.23 14.01 2.72
C ASP A 150 -13.14 14.41 3.73
N TYR A 151 -12.81 13.50 4.66
CA TYR A 151 -11.75 13.72 5.65
C TYR A 151 -10.35 13.72 5.03
N TYR A 152 -10.00 12.71 4.23
CA TYR A 152 -8.68 12.61 3.64
C TYR A 152 -8.48 13.57 2.46
N GLY A 153 -9.55 13.98 1.79
CA GLY A 153 -9.56 14.76 0.56
C GLY A 153 -9.56 13.87 -0.68
N VAL A 154 -10.46 14.16 -1.62
CA VAL A 154 -10.64 13.36 -2.85
C VAL A 154 -9.35 13.27 -3.69
N GLU A 155 -8.51 14.30 -3.65
CA GLU A 155 -7.22 14.36 -4.33
C GLU A 155 -6.18 13.36 -3.76
N ASN A 156 -6.45 12.80 -2.59
CA ASN A 156 -5.60 11.82 -1.92
C ASN A 156 -6.14 10.40 -2.03
N MET A 157 -7.21 10.19 -2.80
CA MET A 157 -7.88 8.90 -2.94
C MET A 157 -7.68 8.30 -4.32
N PHE A 158 -7.48 7.00 -4.35
CA PHE A 158 -7.54 6.17 -5.54
C PHE A 158 -8.73 5.22 -5.46
N PHE A 159 -9.34 4.94 -6.59
CA PHE A 159 -10.26 3.81 -6.70
C PHE A 159 -9.46 2.52 -6.83
N GLY A 160 -9.74 1.54 -6.00
CA GLY A 160 -9.11 0.22 -6.02
C GLY A 160 -10.16 -0.89 -5.88
N THR A 161 -9.89 -2.04 -6.49
CA THR A 161 -10.79 -3.21 -6.46
C THR A 161 -10.24 -4.39 -5.67
N ASP A 162 -8.91 -4.44 -5.49
CA ASP A 162 -8.22 -5.60 -4.90
C ASP A 162 -8.49 -6.90 -5.68
N PHE A 163 -8.55 -6.77 -7.02
CA PHE A 163 -8.70 -7.95 -7.89
C PHE A 163 -7.54 -8.94 -7.66
N PRO A 164 -7.78 -10.24 -7.62
CA PRO A 164 -9.03 -10.96 -7.94
C PRO A 164 -9.99 -11.19 -6.76
N MET A 165 -9.77 -10.58 -5.60
CA MET A 165 -10.67 -10.71 -4.45
C MET A 165 -12.09 -10.22 -4.80
N TRP A 166 -12.20 -9.12 -5.51
CA TRP A 166 -13.46 -8.53 -5.99
C TRP A 166 -13.38 -8.25 -7.49
N SER A 167 -14.50 -8.37 -8.20
CA SER A 167 -14.54 -8.03 -9.62
C SER A 167 -14.52 -6.51 -9.81
N HIS A 168 -13.85 -6.04 -10.86
CA HIS A 168 -13.79 -4.62 -11.20
C HIS A 168 -15.17 -3.99 -11.39
N GLU A 169 -16.08 -4.70 -12.08
CA GLU A 169 -17.44 -4.25 -12.35
C GLU A 169 -18.23 -4.05 -11.05
N THR A 170 -18.21 -5.04 -10.16
CA THR A 170 -18.93 -4.99 -8.89
C THR A 170 -18.42 -3.86 -7.99
N GLU A 171 -17.10 -3.67 -7.90
CA GLU A 171 -16.54 -2.59 -7.08
C GLU A 171 -16.81 -1.21 -7.68
N LEU A 172 -16.80 -1.07 -9.01
CA LEU A 172 -17.16 0.17 -9.67
C LEU A 172 -18.65 0.53 -9.44
N GLU A 173 -19.53 -0.46 -9.54
CA GLU A 173 -20.97 -0.26 -9.23
C GLU A 173 -21.17 0.20 -7.79
N ARG A 174 -20.48 -0.42 -6.82
CA ARG A 174 -20.55 -0.01 -5.41
C ARG A 174 -20.03 1.40 -5.18
N PHE A 175 -18.97 1.78 -5.88
CA PHE A 175 -18.40 3.11 -5.76
C PHE A 175 -19.30 4.21 -6.33
N LEU A 176 -20.00 3.93 -7.42
CA LEU A 176 -20.88 4.89 -8.09
C LEU A 176 -22.26 5.03 -7.44
N ASN A 177 -22.73 4.04 -6.70
CA ASN A 177 -24.06 4.00 -6.06
C ASN A 177 -24.01 4.32 -4.56
#